data_9fb0f471c79a5c169e173af16363da7f
#
_entry.id   9fb0f471c79a5c169e173af16363da7f
#
_cell.length_a   1.000
_cell.length_b   1.000
_cell.length_c   1.000
_cell.angle_alpha   90.00
_cell.angle_beta   90.00
_cell.angle_gamma   90.00
#
_symmetry.space_group_name_H-M   'P 1'
#
loop_
_entity.id
_entity.type
_entity.pdbx_description
1 polymer ?
#
loop_
_entity_poly.entity_id
_entity_poly.type
_entity_poly.pdbx_seq_one_letter_code
_entity_poly.pdbx_strand_id
1 'polypeptide(L)'
;MSDYSTRQNVTDGAKLTEIIGTPKPDIATKEMTALDTHCRHFISLCPFLCISTANSDGNQDISPRGDPAGFVRVLDDKTILIPDRKGNRRVDTMRNILENPNVGLIMMLPGVEEVLRINGKAKLTEDSSMLRASAVNDSVPAMGIIVKIDDIFFHCAKAIIRSKLWDPKTPIKRDQFPTYGEIVRDQRAPDGDPVAINADLQHAYKTDLY
;
A
#
# COMPACT_ATOMS: atom_id res chain seq x y z
N MET A 1 -29.54 10.56 -12.15
CA MET A 1 -28.65 10.27 -11.01
C MET A 1 -29.53 10.02 -9.81
N SER A 2 -29.44 8.87 -9.15
CA SER A 2 -30.21 8.62 -7.92
C SER A 2 -29.68 9.54 -6.82
N ASP A 3 -30.55 10.30 -6.19
CA ASP A 3 -30.22 11.15 -5.04
C ASP A 3 -29.90 10.25 -3.85
N TYR A 4 -28.62 10.19 -3.48
CA TYR A 4 -28.15 9.43 -2.31
C TYR A 4 -28.40 10.17 -0.98
N SER A 5 -28.80 11.45 -1.01
CA SER A 5 -29.02 12.28 0.19
C SER A 5 -30.24 11.85 1.01
N THR A 6 -31.21 11.15 0.37
CA THR A 6 -32.45 10.68 1.03
C THR A 6 -32.35 9.27 1.61
N ARG A 7 -31.21 8.59 1.48
CA ARG A 7 -31.01 7.22 2.00
C ARG A 7 -30.74 7.25 3.50
N GLN A 8 -31.24 6.21 4.19
CA GLN A 8 -31.00 6.03 5.61
C GLN A 8 -29.50 5.71 5.85
N ASN A 9 -28.77 6.67 6.39
CA ASN A 9 -27.36 6.54 6.72
C ASN A 9 -27.19 6.12 8.19
N VAL A 10 -26.15 5.35 8.48
CA VAL A 10 -25.72 5.07 9.84
C VAL A 10 -24.85 6.23 10.33
N THR A 11 -25.30 6.95 11.36
CA THR A 11 -24.67 8.19 11.82
C THR A 11 -24.12 8.11 13.25
N ASP A 12 -24.38 7.00 13.95
CA ASP A 12 -23.90 6.81 15.32
C ASP A 12 -23.39 5.37 15.58
N GLY A 13 -22.53 5.23 16.60
CA GLY A 13 -21.89 3.96 16.95
C GLY A 13 -22.85 2.93 17.57
N ALA A 14 -23.94 3.36 18.20
CA ALA A 14 -24.91 2.45 18.78
C ALA A 14 -25.67 1.72 17.67
N LYS A 15 -26.10 2.46 16.64
CA LYS A 15 -26.75 1.88 15.46
C LYS A 15 -25.81 0.96 14.68
N LEU A 16 -24.53 1.29 14.60
CA LEU A 16 -23.52 0.42 14.00
C LEU A 16 -23.43 -0.91 14.77
N THR A 17 -23.38 -0.86 16.10
CA THR A 17 -23.32 -2.05 16.96
C THR A 17 -24.59 -2.89 16.87
N GLU A 18 -25.76 -2.27 16.79
CA GLU A 18 -27.05 -2.97 16.59
C GLU A 18 -27.06 -3.77 15.27
N ILE A 19 -26.53 -3.21 14.19
CA ILE A 19 -26.52 -3.82 12.85
C ILE A 19 -25.47 -4.93 12.74
N ILE A 20 -24.25 -4.68 13.21
CA ILE A 20 -23.08 -5.55 12.98
C ILE A 20 -22.82 -6.51 14.15
N GLY A 21 -23.25 -6.14 15.37
CA GLY A 21 -22.90 -6.83 16.59
C GLY A 21 -21.58 -6.37 17.21
N THR A 22 -21.19 -7.02 18.29
CA THR A 22 -19.91 -6.79 18.98
C THR A 22 -18.87 -7.84 18.57
N PRO A 23 -17.59 -7.47 18.44
CA PRO A 23 -16.53 -8.43 18.16
C PRO A 23 -16.37 -9.41 19.33
N LYS A 24 -15.90 -10.63 19.03
CA LYS A 24 -15.47 -11.56 20.09
C LYS A 24 -14.27 -10.97 20.84
N PRO A 25 -14.08 -11.29 22.14
CA PRO A 25 -13.00 -10.72 22.95
C PRO A 25 -11.60 -10.92 22.36
N ASP A 26 -11.31 -12.10 21.83
CA ASP A 26 -10.03 -12.43 21.17
C ASP A 26 -9.76 -11.63 19.88
N ILE A 27 -10.84 -11.19 19.22
CA ILE A 27 -10.74 -10.34 18.05
C ILE A 27 -10.58 -8.86 18.44
N ALA A 28 -11.22 -8.46 19.53
CA ALA A 28 -11.18 -7.07 20.02
C ALA A 28 -9.81 -6.67 20.59
N THR A 29 -8.96 -7.64 20.93
CA THR A 29 -7.65 -7.42 21.58
C THR A 29 -6.48 -8.02 20.80
N LYS A 30 -6.62 -8.23 19.51
CA LYS A 30 -5.60 -8.89 18.69
C LYS A 30 -4.44 -8.00 18.28
N GLU A 31 -4.58 -6.68 18.43
CA GLU A 31 -3.53 -5.72 18.09
C GLU A 31 -2.33 -5.89 19.02
N MET A 32 -1.15 -5.96 18.43
CA MET A 32 0.15 -5.94 19.12
C MET A 32 0.83 -4.60 18.90
N THR A 33 1.74 -4.21 19.78
CA THR A 33 2.52 -2.96 19.67
C THR A 33 3.95 -3.17 19.23
N ALA A 34 4.31 -4.40 18.87
CA ALA A 34 5.65 -4.78 18.42
C ALA A 34 5.60 -5.99 17.47
N LEU A 35 6.63 -6.11 16.64
CA LEU A 35 6.83 -7.21 15.71
C LEU A 35 7.16 -8.51 16.45
N ASP A 36 6.34 -9.52 16.29
CA ASP A 36 6.67 -10.88 16.68
C ASP A 36 7.43 -11.64 15.56
N THR A 37 7.73 -12.91 15.80
CA THR A 37 8.44 -13.76 14.84
C THR A 37 7.66 -13.94 13.53
N HIS A 38 6.33 -14.05 13.60
CA HIS A 38 5.47 -14.26 12.43
C HIS A 38 5.38 -13.00 11.58
N CYS A 39 5.23 -11.82 12.21
CA CYS A 39 5.25 -10.53 11.51
C CYS A 39 6.57 -10.30 10.79
N ARG A 40 7.71 -10.57 11.45
CA ARG A 40 9.05 -10.47 10.85
C ARG A 40 9.21 -11.40 9.66
N HIS A 41 8.75 -12.65 9.80
CA HIS A 41 8.80 -13.62 8.71
C HIS A 41 7.93 -13.19 7.54
N PHE A 42 6.69 -12.73 7.79
CA PHE A 42 5.80 -12.22 6.75
C PHE A 42 6.44 -11.04 6.00
N ILE A 43 6.99 -10.05 6.71
CA ILE A 43 7.67 -8.90 6.13
C ILE A 43 8.85 -9.33 5.26
N SER A 44 9.64 -10.32 5.69
CA SER A 44 10.80 -10.82 4.95
C SER A 44 10.45 -11.47 3.60
N LEU A 45 9.22 -11.95 3.45
CA LEU A 45 8.71 -12.58 2.22
C LEU A 45 7.87 -11.63 1.36
N CYS A 46 7.43 -10.51 1.94
CA CYS A 46 6.44 -9.65 1.30
C CYS A 46 7.08 -8.76 0.22
N PRO A 47 6.59 -8.83 -1.05
CA PRO A 47 7.08 -8.00 -2.14
C PRO A 47 6.22 -6.75 -2.39
N PHE A 48 5.08 -6.59 -1.69
CA PHE A 48 4.10 -5.56 -2.03
C PHE A 48 3.34 -5.05 -0.80
N LEU A 49 3.15 -3.73 -0.74
CA LEU A 49 2.28 -3.09 0.23
C LEU A 49 1.55 -1.88 -0.38
N CYS A 50 0.45 -1.48 0.24
CA CYS A 50 -0.14 -0.15 0.07
C CYS A 50 0.10 0.66 1.33
N ILE A 51 0.51 1.92 1.15
CA ILE A 51 0.61 2.90 2.23
C ILE A 51 -0.48 3.95 2.07
N SER A 52 -1.24 4.17 3.12
CA SER A 52 -2.24 5.25 3.22
C SER A 52 -1.68 6.38 4.05
N THR A 53 -1.86 7.60 3.58
CA THR A 53 -1.46 8.85 4.24
C THR A 53 -2.56 9.89 4.09
N ALA A 54 -2.52 10.95 4.89
CA ALA A 54 -3.41 12.09 4.73
C ALA A 54 -2.63 13.38 4.99
N ASN A 55 -2.99 14.47 4.30
CA ASN A 55 -2.46 15.79 4.63
C ASN A 55 -3.12 16.37 5.90
N SER A 56 -2.75 17.59 6.29
CA SER A 56 -3.32 18.29 7.46
C SER A 56 -4.83 18.56 7.33
N ASP A 57 -5.35 18.68 6.11
CA ASP A 57 -6.77 18.89 5.84
C ASP A 57 -7.59 17.58 5.82
N GLY A 58 -6.94 16.43 5.97
CA GLY A 58 -7.58 15.12 5.92
C GLY A 58 -7.77 14.55 4.52
N ASN A 59 -7.21 15.16 3.48
CA ASN A 59 -7.23 14.58 2.13
C ASN A 59 -6.34 13.35 2.08
N GLN A 60 -6.94 12.22 1.68
CA GLN A 60 -6.30 10.90 1.68
C GLN A 60 -5.51 10.64 0.40
N ASP A 61 -4.38 9.96 0.55
CA ASP A 61 -3.61 9.34 -0.53
C ASP A 61 -3.35 7.88 -0.21
N ILE A 62 -3.44 7.01 -1.22
CA ILE A 62 -3.08 5.59 -1.11
C ILE A 62 -2.11 5.26 -2.23
N SER A 63 -0.90 4.85 -1.87
CA SER A 63 0.17 4.57 -2.82
C SER A 63 0.64 3.12 -2.73
N PRO A 64 0.72 2.39 -3.86
CA PRO A 64 1.37 1.08 -3.89
C PRO A 64 2.89 1.21 -3.77
N ARG A 65 3.51 0.25 -3.09
CA ARG A 65 4.96 0.08 -3.00
C ARG A 65 5.28 -1.38 -3.27
N GLY A 66 6.24 -1.62 -4.13
CA GLY A 66 6.63 -2.97 -4.51
C GLY A 66 8.09 -3.04 -4.90
N ASP A 67 8.73 -4.16 -4.53
CA ASP A 67 10.15 -4.41 -4.78
C ASP A 67 10.40 -5.93 -4.55
N PRO A 68 11.60 -6.48 -4.81
CA PRO A 68 11.89 -7.85 -4.41
C PRO A 68 11.53 -8.15 -2.96
N ALA A 69 11.14 -9.38 -2.68
CA ALA A 69 10.73 -9.83 -1.36
C ALA A 69 11.73 -9.40 -0.28
N GLY A 70 11.22 -8.93 0.86
CA GLY A 70 12.04 -8.43 1.96
C GLY A 70 12.57 -6.99 1.79
N PHE A 71 12.03 -6.23 0.85
CA PHE A 71 12.42 -4.83 0.64
C PHE A 71 12.12 -3.93 1.84
N VAL A 72 11.07 -4.22 2.59
CA VAL A 72 10.77 -3.56 3.85
C VAL A 72 11.73 -4.09 4.92
N ARG A 73 12.53 -3.22 5.49
CA ARG A 73 13.53 -3.61 6.47
C ARG A 73 13.01 -3.41 7.88
N VAL A 74 13.17 -4.43 8.70
CA VAL A 74 12.92 -4.33 10.14
C VAL A 74 14.17 -3.76 10.80
N LEU A 75 14.05 -2.58 11.43
CA LEU A 75 15.16 -1.92 12.11
C LEU A 75 15.26 -2.35 13.57
N ASP A 76 14.12 -2.49 14.23
CA ASP A 76 13.97 -2.99 15.60
C ASP A 76 12.57 -3.62 15.80
N ASP A 77 12.17 -3.88 17.05
CA ASP A 77 10.88 -4.51 17.36
C ASP A 77 9.67 -3.64 17.03
N LYS A 78 9.86 -2.34 16.83
CA LYS A 78 8.78 -1.35 16.63
C LYS A 78 9.00 -0.44 15.43
N THR A 79 10.04 -0.69 14.64
CA THR A 79 10.43 0.24 13.58
C THR A 79 10.77 -0.51 12.30
N ILE A 80 10.15 -0.07 11.21
CA ILE A 80 10.44 -0.55 9.85
C ILE A 80 10.88 0.61 8.95
N LEU A 81 11.64 0.28 7.92
CA LEU A 81 12.07 1.18 6.85
C LEU A 81 11.54 0.68 5.50
N ILE A 82 10.84 1.55 4.79
CA ILE A 82 10.38 1.33 3.42
C ILE A 82 11.24 2.19 2.50
N PRO A 83 12.09 1.60 1.65
CA PRO A 83 12.88 2.38 0.69
C PRO A 83 11.96 2.99 -0.37
N ASP A 84 12.25 4.23 -0.78
CA ASP A 84 11.58 4.85 -1.90
C ASP A 84 12.29 4.49 -3.22
N ARG A 85 11.52 4.19 -4.25
CA ARG A 85 12.02 3.90 -5.59
C ARG A 85 11.64 5.00 -6.56
N LYS A 86 12.37 5.10 -7.65
CA LYS A 86 12.03 6.02 -8.73
C LYS A 86 10.58 5.83 -9.18
N GLY A 87 9.91 6.91 -9.50
CA GLY A 87 8.53 6.92 -9.92
C GLY A 87 8.19 8.23 -10.65
N ASN A 88 6.93 8.59 -10.66
CA ASN A 88 6.40 9.76 -11.38
C ASN A 88 6.74 11.12 -10.73
N ARG A 89 7.50 11.15 -9.64
CA ARG A 89 7.92 12.35 -8.89
C ARG A 89 6.77 13.19 -8.30
N ARG A 90 5.57 12.65 -8.17
CA ARG A 90 4.44 13.36 -7.53
C ARG A 90 4.68 13.59 -6.04
N VAL A 91 5.31 12.63 -5.36
CA VAL A 91 5.71 12.66 -3.94
C VAL A 91 4.58 12.98 -2.95
N ASP A 92 3.33 12.69 -3.32
CA ASP A 92 2.15 13.01 -2.50
C ASP A 92 2.23 12.35 -1.12
N THR A 93 2.58 11.05 -1.06
CA THR A 93 2.83 10.31 0.20
C THR A 93 3.84 11.02 1.10
N MET A 94 4.96 11.51 0.54
CA MET A 94 6.01 12.18 1.30
C MET A 94 5.54 13.54 1.84
N ARG A 95 4.84 14.32 1.01
CA ARG A 95 4.26 15.60 1.44
C ARG A 95 3.28 15.42 2.58
N ASN A 96 2.39 14.44 2.45
CA ASN A 96 1.44 14.12 3.52
C ASN A 96 2.16 13.75 4.82
N ILE A 97 3.21 12.92 4.77
CA ILE A 97 3.98 12.54 5.96
C ILE A 97 4.64 13.74 6.65
N LEU A 98 5.09 14.75 5.90
CA LEU A 98 5.65 15.98 6.47
C LEU A 98 4.61 16.83 7.22
N GLU A 99 3.35 16.79 6.77
CA GLU A 99 2.24 17.53 7.39
C GLU A 99 1.55 16.71 8.49
N ASN A 100 1.37 15.41 8.27
CA ASN A 100 0.67 14.49 9.16
C ASN A 100 1.41 13.14 9.16
N PRO A 101 2.08 12.78 10.23
CA PRO A 101 2.89 11.56 10.28
C PRO A 101 2.09 10.27 10.35
N ASN A 102 0.77 10.31 10.56
CA ASN A 102 -0.03 9.11 10.69
C ASN A 102 -0.12 8.35 9.37
N VAL A 103 0.18 7.05 9.41
CA VAL A 103 0.16 6.18 8.24
C VAL A 103 -0.51 4.84 8.55
N GLY A 104 -1.15 4.26 7.54
CA GLY A 104 -1.65 2.89 7.56
C GLY A 104 -1.01 2.06 6.44
N LEU A 105 -0.63 0.83 6.74
CA LEU A 105 -0.05 -0.10 5.78
C LEU A 105 -0.91 -1.35 5.65
N ILE A 106 -1.08 -1.81 4.43
CA ILE A 106 -1.55 -3.16 4.11
C ILE A 106 -0.46 -3.85 3.32
N MET A 107 0.07 -4.96 3.86
CA MET A 107 1.08 -5.79 3.23
C MET A 107 0.43 -7.09 2.76
N MET A 108 0.65 -7.44 1.50
CA MET A 108 0.07 -8.63 0.87
C MET A 108 1.18 -9.51 0.32
N LEU A 109 1.10 -10.81 0.65
CA LEU A 109 2.02 -11.82 0.19
C LEU A 109 1.31 -12.71 -0.84
N PRO A 110 1.70 -12.68 -2.13
CA PRO A 110 1.05 -13.50 -3.15
C PRO A 110 1.02 -14.98 -2.79
N GLY A 111 -0.17 -15.57 -2.83
CA GLY A 111 -0.39 -16.97 -2.45
C GLY A 111 -0.66 -17.20 -0.96
N VAL A 112 -0.58 -16.18 -0.11
CA VAL A 112 -0.99 -16.20 1.31
C VAL A 112 -2.23 -15.33 1.48
N GLU A 113 -3.27 -15.89 2.09
CA GLU A 113 -4.59 -15.25 2.16
C GLU A 113 -4.70 -14.26 3.33
N GLU A 114 -3.86 -14.39 4.36
CA GLU A 114 -3.75 -13.44 5.45
C GLU A 114 -3.04 -12.16 4.97
N VAL A 115 -3.45 -11.05 5.55
CA VAL A 115 -2.90 -9.72 5.25
C VAL A 115 -2.32 -9.13 6.53
N LEU A 116 -1.09 -8.63 6.48
CA LEU A 116 -0.50 -7.92 7.62
C LEU A 116 -0.85 -6.44 7.55
N ARG A 117 -1.43 -5.91 8.64
CA ARG A 117 -1.75 -4.50 8.79
C ARG A 117 -0.88 -3.86 9.85
N ILE A 118 -0.42 -2.65 9.55
CA ILE A 118 0.39 -1.83 10.45
C ILE A 118 -0.19 -0.42 10.44
N ASN A 119 -0.43 0.14 11.61
CA ASN A 119 -0.67 1.56 11.77
C ASN A 119 0.48 2.16 12.58
N GLY A 120 0.81 3.42 12.30
CA GLY A 120 1.94 4.03 12.98
C GLY A 120 2.21 5.46 12.53
N LYS A 121 3.38 5.94 12.94
CA LYS A 121 3.86 7.29 12.60
C LYS A 121 5.10 7.20 11.75
N ALA A 122 5.07 7.92 10.63
CA ALA A 122 6.15 7.92 9.65
C ALA A 122 6.99 9.19 9.75
N LYS A 123 8.25 9.05 9.35
CA LYS A 123 9.16 10.16 9.02
C LYS A 123 9.98 9.81 7.80
N LEU A 124 10.44 10.81 7.09
CA LEU A 124 11.32 10.64 5.93
C LEU A 124 12.78 10.58 6.38
N THR A 125 13.60 9.84 5.65
CA THR A 125 15.05 9.78 5.85
C THR A 125 15.80 9.81 4.52
N GLU A 126 16.90 10.56 4.49
CA GLU A 126 17.91 10.56 3.42
C GLU A 126 19.24 9.94 3.88
N ASP A 127 19.25 9.30 5.05
CA ASP A 127 20.45 8.68 5.61
C ASP A 127 20.95 7.55 4.70
N SER A 128 21.99 7.84 3.93
CA SER A 128 22.58 6.90 2.97
C SER A 128 23.14 5.65 3.64
N SER A 129 23.54 5.70 4.91
CA SER A 129 24.01 4.53 5.64
C SER A 129 22.91 3.52 5.90
N MET A 130 21.71 4.00 6.24
CA MET A 130 20.52 3.17 6.40
C MET A 130 20.00 2.64 5.05
N LEU A 131 20.01 3.49 4.02
CA LEU A 131 19.44 3.19 2.71
C LEU A 131 20.31 2.26 1.87
N ARG A 132 21.62 2.26 2.08
CA ARG A 132 22.59 1.39 1.35
C ARG A 132 22.21 -0.09 1.39
N ALA A 133 21.71 -0.55 2.52
CA ALA A 133 21.27 -1.94 2.70
C ALA A 133 19.97 -2.28 1.93
N SER A 134 19.32 -1.29 1.33
CA SER A 134 18.15 -1.43 0.45
C SER A 134 18.51 -1.22 -1.03
N ALA A 135 19.80 -1.24 -1.39
CA ALA A 135 20.24 -1.13 -2.78
C ALA A 135 19.76 -2.33 -3.60
N VAL A 136 19.36 -2.07 -4.85
CA VAL A 136 19.03 -3.08 -5.86
C VAL A 136 19.83 -2.72 -7.12
N ASN A 137 20.54 -3.69 -7.69
CA ASN A 137 21.42 -3.47 -8.86
C ASN A 137 22.36 -2.25 -8.67
N ASP A 138 22.99 -2.15 -7.50
CA ASP A 138 23.85 -1.03 -7.08
C ASP A 138 23.15 0.35 -6.97
N SER A 139 21.84 0.43 -7.24
CA SER A 139 21.05 1.64 -7.08
C SER A 139 20.60 1.78 -5.62
N VAL A 140 21.20 2.71 -4.87
CA VAL A 140 20.83 3.04 -3.52
C VAL A 140 19.64 4.00 -3.57
N PRO A 141 18.54 3.74 -2.82
CA PRO A 141 17.43 4.69 -2.74
C PRO A 141 17.89 6.06 -2.23
N ALA A 142 17.40 7.13 -2.85
CA ALA A 142 17.71 8.48 -2.39
C ALA A 142 16.98 8.85 -1.10
N MET A 143 15.87 8.16 -0.79
CA MET A 143 15.01 8.43 0.35
C MET A 143 14.35 7.15 0.87
N GLY A 144 13.91 7.17 2.11
CA GLY A 144 13.11 6.12 2.73
C GLY A 144 12.08 6.68 3.71
N ILE A 145 11.09 5.85 4.00
CA ILE A 145 10.04 6.12 4.98
C ILE A 145 10.30 5.23 6.19
N ILE A 146 10.63 5.82 7.33
CA ILE A 146 10.75 5.12 8.61
C ILE A 146 9.38 5.16 9.28
N VAL A 147 8.82 4.00 9.59
CA VAL A 147 7.53 3.88 10.29
C VAL A 147 7.77 3.32 11.68
N LYS A 148 7.39 4.09 12.70
CA LYS A 148 7.26 3.63 14.08
C LYS A 148 5.88 3.04 14.27
N ILE A 149 5.82 1.77 14.64
CA ILE A 149 4.59 0.99 14.78
C ILE A 149 3.85 1.40 16.05
N ASP A 150 2.59 1.78 15.92
CA ASP A 150 1.65 1.98 17.02
C ASP A 150 0.87 0.68 17.27
N ASP A 151 0.34 0.06 16.20
CA ASP A 151 -0.29 -1.25 16.26
C ASP A 151 -0.01 -2.09 15.00
N ILE A 152 0.00 -3.41 15.17
CA ILE A 152 0.23 -4.39 14.13
C ILE A 152 -0.59 -5.65 14.37
N PHE A 153 -1.21 -6.20 13.34
CA PHE A 153 -1.97 -7.43 13.43
C PHE A 153 -2.23 -8.09 12.07
N PHE A 154 -2.44 -9.41 12.09
CA PHE A 154 -2.93 -10.11 10.92
C PHE A 154 -4.44 -9.91 10.73
N HIS A 155 -4.82 -9.52 9.52
CA HIS A 155 -6.20 -9.46 9.08
C HIS A 155 -6.62 -10.80 8.48
N CYS A 156 -7.88 -11.21 8.73
CA CYS A 156 -8.36 -12.51 8.28
C CYS A 156 -8.41 -12.63 6.76
N ALA A 157 -8.28 -13.85 6.27
CA ALA A 157 -8.28 -14.25 4.86
C ALA A 157 -9.57 -13.96 4.07
N LYS A 158 -10.69 -13.67 4.74
CA LYS A 158 -12.04 -13.62 4.13
C LYS A 158 -12.15 -12.72 2.90
N ALA A 159 -11.45 -11.58 2.86
CA ALA A 159 -11.50 -10.67 1.72
C ALA A 159 -10.81 -11.29 0.50
N ILE A 160 -9.63 -11.85 0.70
CA ILE A 160 -8.84 -12.53 -0.35
C ILE A 160 -9.57 -13.75 -0.89
N ILE A 161 -10.13 -14.59 0.01
CA ILE A 161 -10.91 -15.79 -0.36
C ILE A 161 -12.16 -15.41 -1.18
N ARG A 162 -12.95 -14.43 -0.71
CA ARG A 162 -14.17 -14.02 -1.43
C ARG A 162 -13.89 -13.42 -2.80
N SER A 163 -12.82 -12.65 -2.93
CA SER A 163 -12.41 -12.06 -4.21
C SER A 163 -11.70 -13.05 -5.12
N LYS A 164 -11.30 -14.22 -4.60
CA LYS A 164 -10.46 -15.20 -5.30
C LYS A 164 -9.18 -14.57 -5.85
N LEU A 165 -8.60 -13.60 -5.11
CA LEU A 165 -7.52 -12.75 -5.60
C LEU A 165 -6.28 -13.56 -6.02
N TRP A 166 -5.98 -14.64 -5.30
CA TRP A 166 -4.84 -15.53 -5.58
C TRP A 166 -5.22 -16.79 -6.39
N ASP A 167 -6.48 -16.96 -6.78
CA ASP A 167 -6.89 -18.10 -7.60
C ASP A 167 -6.35 -17.92 -9.03
N PRO A 168 -5.50 -18.82 -9.53
CA PRO A 168 -4.91 -18.70 -10.87
C PRO A 168 -5.94 -18.76 -12.01
N LYS A 169 -7.18 -19.17 -11.72
CA LYS A 169 -8.28 -19.20 -12.68
C LYS A 169 -9.07 -17.88 -12.77
N THR A 170 -8.85 -16.97 -11.82
CA THR A 170 -9.60 -15.71 -11.72
C THR A 170 -9.03 -14.57 -12.58
N PRO A 171 -7.71 -14.48 -12.90
CA PRO A 171 -7.21 -13.36 -13.67
C PRO A 171 -7.95 -13.17 -14.98
N ILE A 172 -8.39 -11.95 -15.24
CA ILE A 172 -8.91 -11.57 -16.56
C ILE A 172 -7.77 -11.61 -17.59
N LYS A 173 -8.11 -11.90 -18.84
CA LYS A 173 -7.14 -11.76 -19.91
C LYS A 173 -6.80 -10.29 -20.09
N ARG A 174 -5.53 -9.99 -20.43
CA ARG A 174 -5.05 -8.60 -20.55
C ARG A 174 -5.86 -7.79 -21.60
N ASP A 175 -6.36 -8.43 -22.64
CA ASP A 175 -7.17 -7.83 -23.69
C ASP A 175 -8.60 -7.45 -23.27
N GLN A 176 -9.05 -7.91 -22.11
CA GLN A 176 -10.36 -7.55 -21.53
C GLN A 176 -10.35 -6.19 -20.81
N PHE A 177 -9.20 -5.54 -20.69
CA PHE A 177 -9.06 -4.23 -20.07
C PHE A 177 -8.21 -3.30 -20.95
N PRO A 178 -8.60 -2.03 -21.15
CA PRO A 178 -7.85 -1.09 -21.97
C PRO A 178 -6.37 -1.03 -21.61
N THR A 179 -5.53 -0.76 -22.60
CA THR A 179 -4.12 -0.49 -22.35
C THR A 179 -3.97 0.83 -21.58
N TYR A 180 -2.85 1.00 -20.89
CA TYR A 180 -2.62 2.25 -20.17
C TYR A 180 -2.53 3.45 -21.12
N GLY A 181 -2.01 3.26 -22.34
CA GLY A 181 -1.99 4.29 -23.40
C GLY A 181 -3.40 4.73 -23.82
N GLU A 182 -4.34 3.79 -23.96
CA GLU A 182 -5.74 4.13 -24.23
C GLU A 182 -6.36 4.92 -23.07
N ILE A 183 -6.10 4.51 -21.83
CA ILE A 183 -6.56 5.22 -20.63
C ILE A 183 -5.99 6.64 -20.58
N VAL A 184 -4.70 6.81 -20.86
CA VAL A 184 -4.04 8.14 -20.89
C VAL A 184 -4.63 9.02 -21.98
N ARG A 185 -4.82 8.49 -23.20
CA ARG A 185 -5.47 9.22 -24.28
C ARG A 185 -6.84 9.73 -23.85
N ASP A 186 -7.69 8.83 -23.33
CA ASP A 186 -9.08 9.16 -23.04
C ASP A 186 -9.23 10.14 -21.86
N GLN A 187 -8.32 10.13 -20.92
CA GLN A 187 -8.40 10.94 -19.70
C GLN A 187 -7.62 12.25 -19.76
N ARG A 188 -6.49 12.30 -20.50
CA ARG A 188 -5.51 13.39 -20.35
C ARG A 188 -4.90 13.88 -21.65
N ALA A 189 -4.94 13.10 -22.73
CA ALA A 189 -4.27 13.41 -23.99
C ALA A 189 -5.13 12.95 -25.18
N PRO A 190 -6.29 13.57 -25.42
CA PRO A 190 -7.26 13.09 -26.42
C PRO A 190 -6.69 13.02 -27.85
N ASP A 191 -5.68 13.84 -28.15
CA ASP A 191 -4.99 13.84 -29.45
C ASP A 191 -3.74 12.91 -29.48
N GLY A 192 -3.46 12.18 -28.36
CA GLY A 192 -2.30 11.32 -28.23
C GLY A 192 -2.49 9.96 -28.93
N ASP A 193 -1.41 9.44 -29.49
CA ASP A 193 -1.38 8.06 -30.01
C ASP A 193 -1.21 7.06 -28.85
N PRO A 194 -2.22 6.21 -28.56
CA PRO A 194 -2.12 5.24 -27.45
C PRO A 194 -1.05 4.19 -27.65
N VAL A 195 -0.68 3.89 -28.90
CA VAL A 195 0.40 2.92 -29.20
C VAL A 195 1.76 3.51 -28.84
N ALA A 196 2.02 4.76 -29.22
CA ALA A 196 3.25 5.47 -28.85
C ALA A 196 3.36 5.63 -27.33
N ILE A 197 2.27 6.06 -26.66
CA ILE A 197 2.23 6.19 -25.20
C ILE A 197 2.55 4.85 -24.50
N ASN A 198 1.99 3.74 -24.98
CA ASN A 198 2.33 2.43 -24.45
C ASN A 198 3.79 2.02 -24.68
N ALA A 199 4.34 2.32 -25.86
CA ALA A 199 5.74 2.01 -26.17
C ALA A 199 6.69 2.76 -25.22
N ASP A 200 6.46 4.04 -24.98
CA ASP A 200 7.24 4.87 -24.05
C ASP A 200 7.18 4.32 -22.63
N LEU A 201 5.97 3.94 -22.16
CA LEU A 201 5.80 3.33 -20.85
C LEU A 201 6.54 1.99 -20.72
N GLN A 202 6.43 1.12 -21.72
CA GLN A 202 7.13 -0.16 -21.72
C GLN A 202 8.67 0.02 -21.75
N HIS A 203 9.15 1.07 -22.41
CA HIS A 203 10.56 1.43 -22.36
C HIS A 203 10.95 1.87 -20.95
N ALA A 204 10.22 2.81 -20.34
CA ALA A 204 10.47 3.29 -18.98
C ALA A 204 10.43 2.14 -17.93
N TYR A 205 9.54 1.18 -18.07
CA TYR A 205 9.50 0.02 -17.17
C TYR A 205 10.73 -0.89 -17.28
N LYS A 206 11.49 -0.82 -18.38
CA LYS A 206 12.73 -1.58 -18.55
C LYS A 206 13.96 -0.81 -18.10
N THR A 207 13.94 0.53 -18.18
CA THR A 207 15.13 1.38 -17.98
C THR A 207 15.10 2.14 -16.65
N ASP A 208 13.93 2.42 -16.08
CA ASP A 208 13.75 3.37 -14.98
C ASP A 208 13.12 2.76 -13.71
N LEU A 209 13.22 1.44 -13.52
CA LEU A 209 12.71 0.80 -12.29
C LEU A 209 13.56 1.14 -11.06
N TYR A 210 14.89 1.41 -11.24
CA TYR A 210 15.85 1.66 -10.17
C TYR A 210 16.74 2.86 -10.43
#